data_b953253bfe48cb06bee05ad60095b8f9
#
_entry.id   b953253bfe48cb06bee05ad60095b8f9
#
_cell.length_a   1.000
_cell.length_b   1.000
_cell.length_c   1.000
_cell.angle_alpha   90.00
_cell.angle_beta   90.00
_cell.angle_gamma   90.00
#
_symmetry.space_group_name_H-M   'P 1'
#
loop_
_entity.id
_entity.type
_entity.pdbx_description
1 polymer ?
#
loop_
_entity_poly.entity_id
_entity_poly.type
_entity_poly.pdbx_seq_one_letter_code
_entity_poly.pdbx_strand_id
1 'polypeptide(L)'
;RSRQDKSVSRAEHDRIITLVNSLTDAVLSTDKDGIVTIYNAAAMSLLDVNAGIHGRHINDLLQLTTLQHQPLDVFRQLSRSPAIRVRDDILMLLKHGDKIRLEATFAPILGGHSAVADGYVLILRDITKAKSLEQERDEFISVVSHELRTPVAVAEGALDNARLLAQRGYTRKVYEALQEAHRQVVFLARMINDLGTLSRTERGLADAPEVIDQIPLVKQLHETYAPQAAAKPLAFNLDIDPQAGSVYVSRLYLEELLQNFITNAIKYTPRGAITLIVRRQQTHVTISVKDTGIGIGKSDLNKIFDRFYRAEDYRTRQTSGTGLGLYIARKLAQKLETTIHVTSRLNHGSTFSFTLPIYH
;
A
#
# COMPACT_ATOMS: atom_id res chain seq x y z
N ARG A 1 2.17 22.66 -59.02
CA ARG A 1 1.11 22.50 -57.98
C ARG A 1 1.04 21.06 -57.44
N SER A 2 0.97 20.02 -58.29
CA SER A 2 0.80 18.59 -57.83
C SER A 2 1.94 18.00 -56.98
N ARG A 3 3.21 18.45 -57.13
CA ARG A 3 4.33 17.97 -56.30
C ARG A 3 4.38 18.61 -54.91
N GLN A 4 3.95 19.85 -54.78
CA GLN A 4 3.93 20.62 -53.52
C GLN A 4 2.79 20.13 -52.64
N ASP A 5 1.60 19.84 -53.22
CA ASP A 5 0.47 19.28 -52.49
C ASP A 5 0.76 17.87 -51.94
N LYS A 6 1.50 17.02 -52.69
CA LYS A 6 1.93 15.69 -52.23
C LYS A 6 2.96 15.75 -51.10
N SER A 7 3.86 16.77 -51.13
CA SER A 7 4.88 16.91 -50.07
C SER A 7 4.28 17.42 -48.75
N VAL A 8 3.31 18.32 -48.79
CA VAL A 8 2.58 18.82 -47.62
C VAL A 8 1.74 17.70 -46.98
N SER A 9 0.99 16.95 -47.81
CA SER A 9 0.21 15.80 -47.33
C SER A 9 1.08 14.71 -46.68
N ARG A 10 2.29 14.49 -47.19
CA ARG A 10 3.22 13.51 -46.62
C ARG A 10 3.82 13.97 -45.29
N ALA A 11 4.18 15.24 -45.17
CA ALA A 11 4.68 15.82 -43.93
C ALA A 11 3.61 15.87 -42.83
N GLU A 12 2.35 16.14 -43.18
CA GLU A 12 1.22 16.04 -42.23
C GLU A 12 0.96 14.61 -41.79
N HIS A 13 1.03 13.65 -42.70
CA HIS A 13 0.87 12.23 -42.41
C HIS A 13 1.98 11.72 -41.43
N ASP A 14 3.24 12.04 -41.74
CA ASP A 14 4.39 11.68 -40.90
C ASP A 14 4.32 12.32 -39.52
N ARG A 15 3.79 13.54 -39.44
CA ARG A 15 3.55 14.23 -38.16
C ARG A 15 2.47 13.54 -37.33
N ILE A 16 1.36 13.12 -37.94
CA ILE A 16 0.29 12.39 -37.28
C ILE A 16 0.80 11.04 -36.76
N ILE A 17 1.54 10.28 -37.57
CA ILE A 17 2.14 9.02 -37.15
C ILE A 17 3.08 9.21 -35.97
N THR A 18 3.90 10.27 -36.00
CA THR A 18 4.84 10.58 -34.90
C THR A 18 4.06 10.90 -33.62
N LEU A 19 3.00 11.72 -33.71
CA LEU A 19 2.15 12.04 -32.56
C LEU A 19 1.47 10.79 -31.99
N VAL A 20 0.92 9.94 -32.84
CA VAL A 20 0.25 8.70 -32.41
C VAL A 20 1.25 7.71 -31.78
N ASN A 21 2.48 7.64 -32.29
CA ASN A 21 3.54 6.81 -31.72
C ASN A 21 4.13 7.37 -30.41
N SER A 22 3.96 8.65 -30.15
CA SER A 22 4.37 9.24 -28.85
C SER A 22 3.39 8.99 -27.72
N LEU A 23 2.19 8.48 -28.01
CA LEU A 23 1.20 8.12 -27.00
C LEU A 23 1.63 6.84 -26.27
N THR A 24 1.45 6.85 -24.95
CA THR A 24 1.71 5.69 -24.09
C THR A 24 0.60 4.65 -24.13
N ASP A 25 -0.61 5.08 -24.51
CA ASP A 25 -1.77 4.21 -24.67
C ASP A 25 -1.73 3.51 -26.03
N ALA A 26 -2.18 2.25 -26.07
CA ALA A 26 -2.26 1.50 -27.31
C ALA A 26 -3.40 2.04 -28.18
N VAL A 27 -3.08 2.46 -29.41
CA VAL A 27 -4.04 3.00 -30.38
C VAL A 27 -4.10 2.07 -31.59
N LEU A 28 -5.31 1.65 -31.95
CA LEU A 28 -5.61 0.89 -33.16
C LEU A 28 -6.74 1.59 -33.92
N SER A 29 -6.58 1.72 -35.23
CA SER A 29 -7.64 2.15 -36.12
C SER A 29 -8.00 1.02 -37.08
N THR A 30 -9.29 0.89 -37.37
CA THR A 30 -9.79 -0.09 -38.35
C THR A 30 -10.57 0.61 -39.44
N ASP A 31 -10.76 -0.06 -40.57
CA ASP A 31 -11.78 0.29 -41.54
C ASP A 31 -13.20 -0.11 -41.02
N LYS A 32 -14.21 0.09 -41.87
CA LYS A 32 -15.60 -0.25 -41.58
C LYS A 32 -15.84 -1.75 -41.33
N ASP A 33 -14.97 -2.61 -41.84
CA ASP A 33 -15.06 -4.08 -41.75
C ASP A 33 -14.21 -4.66 -40.59
N GLY A 34 -13.60 -3.80 -39.77
CA GLY A 34 -12.79 -4.20 -38.62
C GLY A 34 -11.36 -4.59 -38.91
N ILE A 35 -10.87 -4.30 -40.13
CA ILE A 35 -9.50 -4.57 -40.53
C ILE A 35 -8.59 -3.44 -40.05
N VAL A 36 -7.52 -3.76 -39.35
CA VAL A 36 -6.57 -2.78 -38.78
C VAL A 36 -5.83 -2.05 -39.89
N THR A 37 -5.93 -0.71 -39.87
CA THR A 37 -5.30 0.21 -40.83
C THR A 37 -4.16 1.01 -40.21
N ILE A 38 -4.30 1.44 -38.96
CA ILE A 38 -3.27 2.21 -38.23
C ILE A 38 -3.12 1.63 -36.84
N TYR A 39 -1.91 1.61 -36.34
CA TYR A 39 -1.57 1.22 -34.98
C TYR A 39 -0.28 1.91 -34.54
N ASN A 40 -0.08 2.06 -33.23
CA ASN A 40 1.14 2.65 -32.68
C ASN A 40 2.06 1.60 -32.02
N ALA A 41 3.24 2.05 -31.61
CA ALA A 41 4.22 1.21 -30.94
C ALA A 41 3.68 0.61 -29.62
N ALA A 42 2.87 1.38 -28.87
CA ALA A 42 2.25 0.89 -27.63
C ALA A 42 1.27 -0.27 -27.89
N ALA A 43 0.52 -0.24 -29.02
CA ALA A 43 -0.35 -1.37 -29.41
C ALA A 43 0.44 -2.63 -29.72
N MET A 44 1.59 -2.53 -30.40
CA MET A 44 2.48 -3.66 -30.66
C MET A 44 3.06 -4.24 -29.37
N SER A 45 3.47 -3.38 -28.45
CA SER A 45 3.98 -3.76 -27.14
C SER A 45 2.88 -4.48 -26.30
N LEU A 46 1.67 -3.92 -26.27
CA LEU A 46 0.54 -4.51 -25.54
C LEU A 46 0.16 -5.90 -26.06
N LEU A 47 0.18 -6.07 -27.39
CA LEU A 47 -0.13 -7.34 -28.06
C LEU A 47 1.04 -8.34 -28.04
N ASP A 48 2.21 -7.94 -27.61
CA ASP A 48 3.46 -8.72 -27.66
C ASP A 48 3.70 -9.30 -29.06
N VAL A 49 3.68 -8.43 -30.07
CA VAL A 49 3.92 -8.78 -31.47
C VAL A 49 5.05 -7.96 -32.05
N ASN A 50 5.99 -8.64 -32.75
CA ASN A 50 7.10 -8.02 -33.45
C ASN A 50 6.84 -7.84 -34.96
N ALA A 51 5.74 -8.39 -35.47
CA ALA A 51 5.34 -8.28 -36.87
C ALA A 51 4.18 -7.29 -37.03
N GLY A 52 4.11 -6.65 -38.21
CA GLY A 52 3.03 -5.71 -38.51
C GLY A 52 1.66 -6.40 -38.40
N ILE A 53 0.70 -5.68 -37.81
CA ILE A 53 -0.69 -6.14 -37.61
C ILE A 53 -1.65 -5.51 -38.61
N HIS A 54 -1.14 -4.70 -39.55
CA HIS A 54 -1.93 -4.12 -40.63
C HIS A 54 -2.60 -5.21 -41.50
N GLY A 55 -3.86 -5.00 -41.85
CA GLY A 55 -4.63 -5.93 -42.67
C GLY A 55 -5.21 -7.13 -41.91
N ARG A 56 -5.01 -7.23 -40.59
CA ARG A 56 -5.62 -8.30 -39.76
C ARG A 56 -6.92 -7.79 -39.15
N HIS A 57 -7.87 -8.70 -38.93
CA HIS A 57 -9.11 -8.36 -38.26
C HIS A 57 -8.90 -8.16 -36.76
N ILE A 58 -9.55 -7.13 -36.17
CA ILE A 58 -9.30 -6.72 -34.77
C ILE A 58 -9.64 -7.80 -33.74
N ASN A 59 -10.66 -8.62 -34.00
CA ASN A 59 -11.05 -9.72 -33.11
C ASN A 59 -10.02 -10.88 -33.10
N ASP A 60 -9.19 -11.01 -34.14
CA ASP A 60 -8.13 -12.02 -34.20
C ASP A 60 -6.90 -11.59 -33.40
N LEU A 61 -6.76 -10.28 -33.18
CA LEU A 61 -5.64 -9.68 -32.46
C LEU A 61 -5.93 -9.54 -30.97
N LEU A 62 -7.17 -9.21 -30.60
CA LEU A 62 -7.57 -8.84 -29.26
C LEU A 62 -8.55 -9.87 -28.68
N GLN A 63 -8.05 -10.71 -27.79
CA GLN A 63 -8.87 -11.61 -26.99
C GLN A 63 -9.20 -10.94 -25.65
N LEU A 64 -10.25 -10.13 -25.64
CA LEU A 64 -10.71 -9.42 -24.49
C LEU A 64 -11.87 -10.13 -23.80
N THR A 65 -11.97 -9.97 -22.49
CA THR A 65 -13.11 -10.47 -21.69
C THR A 65 -13.60 -9.36 -20.76
N THR A 66 -14.84 -9.51 -20.28
CA THR A 66 -15.35 -8.67 -19.19
C THR A 66 -14.79 -9.14 -17.83
N LEU A 67 -15.03 -8.39 -16.76
CA LEU A 67 -14.69 -8.81 -15.39
C LEU A 67 -15.39 -10.13 -14.99
N GLN A 68 -16.54 -10.47 -15.63
CA GLN A 68 -17.24 -11.73 -15.43
C GLN A 68 -16.69 -12.85 -16.33
N HIS A 69 -15.53 -12.65 -16.97
CA HIS A 69 -14.87 -13.60 -17.87
C HIS A 69 -15.69 -13.97 -19.13
N GLN A 70 -16.61 -13.12 -19.54
CA GLN A 70 -17.35 -13.30 -20.78
C GLN A 70 -16.54 -12.75 -21.95
N PRO A 71 -16.37 -13.51 -23.06
CA PRO A 71 -15.68 -13.03 -24.25
C PRO A 71 -16.32 -11.75 -24.81
N LEU A 72 -15.47 -10.80 -25.19
CA LEU A 72 -15.87 -9.53 -25.76
C LEU A 72 -15.59 -9.51 -27.26
N ASP A 73 -16.63 -9.39 -28.07
CA ASP A 73 -16.50 -9.11 -29.50
C ASP A 73 -16.17 -7.62 -29.69
N VAL A 74 -14.88 -7.34 -29.94
CA VAL A 74 -14.34 -5.97 -30.04
C VAL A 74 -14.94 -5.22 -31.21
N PHE A 75 -15.04 -5.86 -32.37
CA PHE A 75 -15.61 -5.25 -33.57
C PHE A 75 -17.11 -4.91 -33.38
N ARG A 76 -17.86 -5.77 -32.75
CA ARG A 76 -19.27 -5.49 -32.41
C ARG A 76 -19.41 -4.33 -31.41
N GLN A 77 -18.44 -4.15 -30.51
CA GLN A 77 -18.44 -2.98 -29.62
C GLN A 77 -18.15 -1.68 -30.40
N LEU A 78 -17.24 -1.72 -31.37
CA LEU A 78 -16.91 -0.59 -32.22
C LEU A 78 -18.08 -0.20 -33.12
N SER A 79 -18.65 -1.18 -33.85
CA SER A 79 -19.69 -0.96 -34.87
C SER A 79 -21.06 -0.55 -34.31
N ARG A 80 -21.37 -0.90 -33.06
CA ARG A 80 -22.64 -0.55 -32.41
C ARG A 80 -22.69 0.86 -31.80
N SER A 81 -21.56 1.58 -31.78
CA SER A 81 -21.48 2.85 -31.09
C SER A 81 -21.50 4.02 -32.08
N PRO A 82 -22.59 4.80 -32.15
CA PRO A 82 -22.62 6.04 -32.93
C PRO A 82 -21.83 7.18 -32.24
N ALA A 83 -21.39 6.98 -30.99
CA ALA A 83 -20.66 7.97 -30.20
C ALA A 83 -19.48 7.31 -29.48
N ILE A 84 -18.56 8.13 -28.95
CA ILE A 84 -17.44 7.70 -28.14
C ILE A 84 -17.94 7.01 -26.88
N ARG A 85 -17.44 5.81 -26.60
CA ARG A 85 -17.73 5.06 -25.37
C ARG A 85 -16.44 4.63 -24.69
N VAL A 86 -16.43 4.74 -23.37
CA VAL A 86 -15.32 4.29 -22.51
C VAL A 86 -15.82 3.15 -21.62
N ARG A 87 -15.01 2.12 -21.49
CA ARG A 87 -15.24 0.97 -20.60
C ARG A 87 -13.98 0.65 -19.82
N ASP A 88 -14.07 0.44 -18.52
CA ASP A 88 -12.98 0.10 -17.62
C ASP A 88 -13.10 -1.31 -16.98
N ASP A 89 -14.07 -2.09 -17.48
CA ASP A 89 -14.38 -3.46 -17.01
C ASP A 89 -13.80 -4.55 -17.92
N ILE A 90 -12.74 -4.25 -18.66
CA ILE A 90 -12.15 -5.13 -19.66
C ILE A 90 -10.87 -5.78 -19.11
N LEU A 91 -10.75 -7.08 -19.33
CA LEU A 91 -9.57 -7.87 -19.02
C LEU A 91 -8.94 -8.40 -20.31
N MET A 92 -7.63 -8.39 -20.36
CA MET A 92 -6.82 -9.05 -21.38
C MET A 92 -5.87 -10.04 -20.73
N LEU A 93 -5.81 -11.26 -21.27
CA LEU A 93 -4.86 -12.28 -20.89
C LEU A 93 -3.60 -12.11 -21.74
N LEU A 94 -2.46 -11.85 -21.10
CA LEU A 94 -1.16 -11.80 -21.77
C LEU A 94 -0.64 -13.22 -22.06
N LYS A 95 0.24 -13.33 -23.04
CA LYS A 95 0.85 -14.62 -23.45
C LYS A 95 1.57 -15.36 -22.31
N HIS A 96 2.08 -14.61 -21.31
CA HIS A 96 2.74 -15.19 -20.14
C HIS A 96 1.78 -15.63 -19.03
N GLY A 97 0.46 -15.51 -19.23
CA GLY A 97 -0.57 -15.91 -18.29
C GLY A 97 -1.04 -14.82 -17.34
N ASP A 98 -0.40 -13.66 -17.34
CA ASP A 98 -0.81 -12.53 -16.54
C ASP A 98 -2.09 -11.89 -17.11
N LYS A 99 -2.96 -11.41 -16.22
CA LYS A 99 -4.15 -10.66 -16.58
C LYS A 99 -3.94 -9.19 -16.33
N ILE A 100 -4.22 -8.38 -17.33
CA ILE A 100 -4.22 -6.92 -17.21
C ILE A 100 -5.64 -6.38 -17.32
N ARG A 101 -5.91 -5.31 -16.59
CA ARG A 101 -7.18 -4.58 -16.68
C ARG A 101 -7.01 -3.37 -17.59
N LEU A 102 -7.87 -3.26 -18.56
CA LEU A 102 -7.84 -2.23 -19.59
C LEU A 102 -9.01 -1.27 -19.46
N GLU A 103 -8.75 0.01 -19.64
CA GLU A 103 -9.73 1.01 -20.05
C GLU A 103 -9.71 1.06 -21.57
N ALA A 104 -10.85 0.81 -22.20
CA ALA A 104 -11.00 0.84 -23.65
C ALA A 104 -11.94 1.95 -24.08
N THR A 105 -11.44 2.82 -24.97
CA THR A 105 -12.23 3.85 -25.64
C THR A 105 -12.53 3.40 -27.06
N PHE A 106 -13.82 3.32 -27.38
CA PHE A 106 -14.35 2.96 -28.69
C PHE A 106 -14.90 4.22 -29.36
N ALA A 107 -14.42 4.59 -30.54
CA ALA A 107 -14.84 5.78 -31.25
C ALA A 107 -15.04 5.50 -32.76
N PRO A 108 -16.12 5.98 -33.37
CA PRO A 108 -16.28 5.93 -34.84
C PRO A 108 -15.43 7.01 -35.51
N ILE A 109 -14.91 6.70 -36.71
CA ILE A 109 -14.32 7.67 -37.63
C ILE A 109 -15.41 8.10 -38.60
N LEU A 110 -15.82 9.33 -38.53
CA LEU A 110 -16.88 9.89 -39.42
C LEU A 110 -16.24 10.54 -40.64
N GLY A 111 -16.60 10.11 -41.83
CA GLY A 111 -16.16 10.69 -43.10
C GLY A 111 -17.08 11.81 -43.53
N GLY A 112 -16.52 13.00 -43.70
CA GLY A 112 -17.12 14.18 -44.35
C GLY A 112 -18.61 14.46 -44.08
N HIS A 113 -19.49 14.01 -44.92
CA HIS A 113 -20.94 14.33 -44.89
C HIS A 113 -21.81 13.09 -44.65
N SER A 114 -21.23 11.95 -44.33
CA SER A 114 -21.96 10.69 -44.09
C SER A 114 -22.20 10.44 -42.60
N ALA A 115 -23.42 10.01 -42.27
CA ALA A 115 -23.74 9.50 -40.92
C ALA A 115 -23.21 8.08 -40.68
N VAL A 116 -22.61 7.48 -41.69
CA VAL A 116 -21.99 6.12 -41.60
C VAL A 116 -20.52 6.25 -41.27
N ALA A 117 -20.04 5.46 -40.34
CA ALA A 117 -18.64 5.45 -39.96
C ALA A 117 -17.77 4.83 -41.09
N ASP A 118 -16.70 5.54 -41.46
CA ASP A 118 -15.69 5.04 -42.42
C ASP A 118 -14.70 4.08 -41.78
N GLY A 119 -14.70 4.00 -40.46
CA GLY A 119 -13.82 3.16 -39.66
C GLY A 119 -14.02 3.42 -38.18
N TYR A 120 -13.12 2.87 -37.40
CA TYR A 120 -13.20 2.96 -35.94
C TYR A 120 -11.82 3.16 -35.32
N VAL A 121 -11.79 3.81 -34.15
CA VAL A 121 -10.59 3.92 -33.31
C VAL A 121 -10.86 3.19 -31.99
N LEU A 122 -9.89 2.38 -31.57
CA LEU A 122 -9.82 1.76 -30.28
C LEU A 122 -8.57 2.26 -29.56
N ILE A 123 -8.74 2.81 -28.37
CA ILE A 123 -7.63 3.18 -27.49
C ILE A 123 -7.70 2.27 -26.27
N LEU A 124 -6.59 1.63 -25.94
CA LEU A 124 -6.46 0.74 -24.78
C LEU A 124 -5.40 1.29 -23.84
N ARG A 125 -5.81 1.54 -22.59
CA ARG A 125 -4.94 1.97 -21.49
C ARG A 125 -4.87 0.88 -20.45
N ASP A 126 -3.68 0.50 -20.04
CA ASP A 126 -3.48 -0.39 -18.89
C ASP A 126 -3.75 0.37 -17.58
N ILE A 127 -4.83 -0.02 -16.92
CA ILE A 127 -5.25 0.53 -15.62
C ILE A 127 -5.06 -0.46 -14.46
N THR A 128 -4.34 -1.56 -14.68
CA THR A 128 -4.15 -2.63 -13.69
C THR A 128 -3.62 -2.08 -12.38
N LYS A 129 -2.53 -1.33 -12.42
CA LYS A 129 -1.91 -0.74 -11.22
C LYS A 129 -2.83 0.29 -10.55
N ALA A 130 -3.50 1.13 -11.32
CA ALA A 130 -4.40 2.15 -10.78
C ALA A 130 -5.60 1.51 -10.06
N LYS A 131 -6.22 0.49 -10.67
CA LYS A 131 -7.36 -0.23 -10.09
C LYS A 131 -6.97 -1.11 -8.90
N SER A 132 -5.78 -1.71 -8.92
CA SER A 132 -5.24 -2.43 -7.76
C SER A 132 -5.08 -1.50 -6.55
N LEU A 133 -4.50 -0.31 -6.74
CA LEU A 133 -4.35 0.68 -5.66
C LEU A 133 -5.70 1.21 -5.16
N GLU A 134 -6.67 1.44 -6.05
CA GLU A 134 -8.03 1.83 -5.69
C GLU A 134 -8.71 0.76 -4.83
N GLN A 135 -8.61 -0.49 -5.26
CA GLN A 135 -9.18 -1.64 -4.53
C GLN A 135 -8.52 -1.82 -3.16
N GLU A 136 -7.19 -1.74 -3.09
CA GLU A 136 -6.47 -1.80 -1.81
C GLU A 136 -6.90 -0.69 -0.85
N ARG A 137 -7.14 0.52 -1.38
CA ARG A 137 -7.64 1.65 -0.58
C ARG A 137 -9.04 1.41 -0.07
N ASP A 138 -9.95 0.93 -0.93
CA ASP A 138 -11.35 0.70 -0.56
C ASP A 138 -11.47 -0.45 0.45
N GLU A 139 -10.71 -1.52 0.27
CA GLU A 139 -10.59 -2.60 1.25
C GLU A 139 -10.07 -2.08 2.58
N PHE A 140 -9.02 -1.24 2.57
CA PHE A 140 -8.48 -0.62 3.78
C PHE A 140 -9.55 0.20 4.52
N ILE A 141 -10.30 1.07 3.80
CA ILE A 141 -11.37 1.89 4.39
C ILE A 141 -12.46 1.00 5.00
N SER A 142 -12.84 -0.08 4.32
CA SER A 142 -13.82 -1.05 4.81
C SER A 142 -13.37 -1.71 6.10
N VAL A 143 -12.12 -2.20 6.14
CA VAL A 143 -11.55 -2.84 7.34
C VAL A 143 -11.44 -1.84 8.49
N VAL A 144 -10.92 -0.62 8.25
CA VAL A 144 -10.87 0.45 9.28
C VAL A 144 -12.24 0.73 9.86
N SER A 145 -13.25 0.86 9.01
CA SER A 145 -14.62 1.13 9.44
C SER A 145 -15.17 0.01 10.34
N HIS A 146 -14.88 -1.23 10.02
CA HIS A 146 -15.26 -2.39 10.81
C HIS A 146 -14.52 -2.42 12.17
N GLU A 147 -13.20 -2.22 12.15
CA GLU A 147 -12.35 -2.23 13.34
C GLU A 147 -12.61 -1.04 14.29
N LEU A 148 -13.14 0.07 13.79
CA LEU A 148 -13.62 1.18 14.63
C LEU A 148 -15.01 0.92 15.20
N ARG A 149 -15.91 0.28 14.47
CA ARG A 149 -17.29 0.05 14.92
C ARG A 149 -17.36 -0.89 16.13
N THR A 150 -16.56 -1.94 16.14
CA THR A 150 -16.58 -2.95 17.20
C THR A 150 -16.26 -2.35 18.58
N PRO A 151 -15.15 -1.63 18.82
CA PRO A 151 -14.86 -1.04 20.13
C PRO A 151 -15.88 0.04 20.54
N VAL A 152 -16.45 0.78 19.57
CA VAL A 152 -17.54 1.72 19.87
C VAL A 152 -18.74 0.98 20.44
N ALA A 153 -19.22 -0.06 19.78
CA ALA A 153 -20.37 -0.84 20.25
C ALA A 153 -20.11 -1.49 21.62
N VAL A 154 -18.88 -1.99 21.86
CA VAL A 154 -18.51 -2.55 23.18
C VAL A 154 -18.49 -1.47 24.24
N ALA A 155 -17.97 -0.26 23.94
CA ALA A 155 -17.96 0.86 24.89
C ALA A 155 -19.39 1.32 25.23
N GLU A 156 -20.26 1.46 24.22
CA GLU A 156 -21.67 1.81 24.40
C GLU A 156 -22.38 0.76 25.28
N GLY A 157 -22.25 -0.53 24.96
CA GLY A 157 -22.85 -1.60 25.76
C GLY A 157 -22.32 -1.66 27.19
N ALA A 158 -21.04 -1.38 27.41
CA ALA A 158 -20.44 -1.30 28.73
C ALA A 158 -21.00 -0.11 29.54
N LEU A 159 -21.21 1.04 28.92
CA LEU A 159 -21.82 2.21 29.57
C LEU A 159 -23.29 1.98 29.91
N ASP A 160 -24.08 1.38 29.01
CA ASP A 160 -25.47 1.03 29.27
C ASP A 160 -25.58 0.01 30.41
N ASN A 161 -24.71 -1.00 30.41
CA ASN A 161 -24.63 -1.96 31.51
C ASN A 161 -24.26 -1.28 32.84
N ALA A 162 -23.29 -0.36 32.85
CA ALA A 162 -22.92 0.41 34.04
C ALA A 162 -24.12 1.18 34.61
N ARG A 163 -24.91 1.81 33.70
CA ARG A 163 -26.15 2.54 34.12
C ARG A 163 -27.17 1.64 34.77
N LEU A 164 -27.44 0.46 34.21
CA LEU A 164 -28.38 -0.51 34.78
C LEU A 164 -27.89 -1.06 36.13
N LEU A 165 -26.60 -1.35 36.25
CA LEU A 165 -25.97 -1.84 37.48
C LEU A 165 -25.98 -0.79 38.58
N ALA A 166 -25.81 0.49 38.25
CA ALA A 166 -25.89 1.61 39.16
C ALA A 166 -27.30 1.72 39.78
N GLN A 167 -28.36 1.59 38.97
CA GLN A 167 -29.75 1.58 39.44
C GLN A 167 -30.05 0.45 40.41
N ARG A 168 -29.31 -0.66 40.33
CA ARG A 168 -29.45 -1.84 41.20
C ARG A 168 -28.51 -1.83 42.40
N GLY A 169 -27.66 -0.79 42.55
CA GLY A 169 -26.75 -0.66 43.68
C GLY A 169 -25.47 -1.51 43.59
N TYR A 170 -25.14 -2.08 42.43
CA TYR A 170 -23.95 -2.95 42.23
C TYR A 170 -22.67 -2.17 41.94
N THR A 171 -22.20 -1.39 42.89
CA THR A 171 -21.07 -0.43 42.73
C THR A 171 -19.79 -1.05 42.12
N ARG A 172 -19.41 -2.26 42.58
CA ARG A 172 -18.22 -2.94 42.03
C ARG A 172 -18.35 -3.27 40.54
N LYS A 173 -19.53 -3.80 40.14
CA LYS A 173 -19.78 -4.13 38.71
C LYS A 173 -19.89 -2.89 37.83
N VAL A 174 -20.40 -1.78 38.38
CA VAL A 174 -20.37 -0.47 37.69
C VAL A 174 -18.94 -0.07 37.36
N TYR A 175 -18.03 -0.18 38.35
CA TYR A 175 -16.63 0.15 38.14
C TYR A 175 -15.97 -0.74 37.05
N GLU A 176 -16.23 -2.04 37.07
CA GLU A 176 -15.74 -3.00 36.07
C GLU A 176 -16.25 -2.64 34.66
N ALA A 177 -17.53 -2.28 34.52
CA ALA A 177 -18.10 -1.86 33.24
C ALA A 177 -17.53 -0.53 32.74
N LEU A 178 -17.31 0.45 33.60
CA LEU A 178 -16.67 1.73 33.26
C LEU A 178 -15.22 1.52 32.84
N GLN A 179 -14.49 0.61 33.49
CA GLN A 179 -13.15 0.25 33.07
C GLN A 179 -13.10 -0.37 31.67
N GLU A 180 -14.10 -1.21 31.35
CA GLU A 180 -14.20 -1.77 29.99
C GLU A 180 -14.44 -0.68 28.95
N ALA A 181 -15.40 0.22 29.18
CA ALA A 181 -15.64 1.35 28.31
C ALA A 181 -14.37 2.21 28.13
N HIS A 182 -13.67 2.50 29.22
CA HIS A 182 -12.42 3.27 29.18
C HIS A 182 -11.34 2.57 28.34
N ARG A 183 -11.17 1.24 28.48
CA ARG A 183 -10.25 0.46 27.66
C ARG A 183 -10.54 0.60 26.15
N GLN A 184 -11.81 0.57 25.78
CA GLN A 184 -12.22 0.71 24.38
C GLN A 184 -11.96 2.12 23.84
N VAL A 185 -12.21 3.16 24.64
CA VAL A 185 -11.88 4.56 24.26
C VAL A 185 -10.39 4.74 24.06
N VAL A 186 -9.55 4.21 24.96
CA VAL A 186 -8.07 4.26 24.82
C VAL A 186 -7.61 3.49 23.58
N PHE A 187 -8.24 2.37 23.26
CA PHE A 187 -7.96 1.63 22.04
C PHE A 187 -8.29 2.44 20.78
N LEU A 188 -9.46 3.09 20.75
CA LEU A 188 -9.87 3.97 19.65
C LEU A 188 -8.90 5.15 19.46
N ALA A 189 -8.49 5.79 20.55
CA ALA A 189 -7.52 6.89 20.50
C ALA A 189 -6.19 6.45 19.87
N ARG A 190 -5.70 5.26 20.22
CA ARG A 190 -4.49 4.69 19.60
C ARG A 190 -4.69 4.42 18.11
N MET A 191 -5.84 3.82 17.74
CA MET A 191 -6.13 3.55 16.33
C MET A 191 -6.19 4.83 15.50
N ILE A 192 -6.81 5.90 16.02
CA ILE A 192 -6.84 7.21 15.35
C ILE A 192 -5.43 7.77 15.16
N ASN A 193 -4.57 7.65 16.18
CA ASN A 193 -3.17 8.10 16.10
C ASN A 193 -2.39 7.27 15.06
N ASP A 194 -2.54 5.95 15.06
CA ASP A 194 -1.92 5.05 14.07
C ASP A 194 -2.34 5.42 12.65
N LEU A 195 -3.64 5.67 12.41
CA LEU A 195 -4.16 6.11 11.12
C LEU A 195 -3.62 7.50 10.73
N GLY A 196 -3.48 8.40 11.70
CA GLY A 196 -2.86 9.73 11.50
C GLY A 196 -1.41 9.62 11.05
N THR A 197 -0.61 8.78 11.72
CA THR A 197 0.78 8.50 11.34
C THR A 197 0.87 7.86 9.95
N LEU A 198 0.00 6.88 9.65
CA LEU A 198 -0.05 6.25 8.33
C LEU A 198 -0.36 7.30 7.24
N SER A 199 -1.38 8.13 7.44
CA SER A 199 -1.76 9.17 6.48
C SER A 199 -0.62 10.18 6.23
N ARG A 200 0.09 10.64 7.27
CA ARG A 200 1.26 11.52 7.13
C ARG A 200 2.38 10.84 6.35
N THR A 201 2.67 9.59 6.68
CA THR A 201 3.73 8.80 6.03
C THR A 201 3.44 8.58 4.55
N GLU A 202 2.20 8.25 4.18
CA GLU A 202 1.79 8.04 2.78
C GLU A 202 1.87 9.32 1.96
N ARG A 203 1.48 10.45 2.52
CA ARG A 203 1.57 11.77 1.86
C ARG A 203 2.99 12.32 1.79
N GLY A 204 3.97 11.67 2.43
CA GLY A 204 5.34 12.17 2.50
C GLY A 204 5.47 13.46 3.32
N LEU A 205 4.55 13.69 4.26
CA LEU A 205 4.57 14.84 5.17
C LEU A 205 5.55 14.54 6.33
N ALA A 206 6.82 14.46 6.00
CA ALA A 206 7.90 14.36 6.97
C ALA A 206 8.52 15.73 7.21
N ASP A 207 9.19 15.86 8.35
CA ASP A 207 10.15 16.93 8.54
C ASP A 207 11.27 16.78 7.50
N ALA A 208 11.89 17.90 7.13
CA ALA A 208 13.06 17.84 6.27
C ALA A 208 14.13 16.94 6.93
N PRO A 209 14.85 16.12 6.15
CA PRO A 209 15.95 15.33 6.70
C PRO A 209 16.96 16.24 7.41
N GLU A 210 17.43 15.80 8.56
CA GLU A 210 18.43 16.50 9.37
C GLU A 210 19.52 15.53 9.84
N VAL A 211 20.65 16.08 10.26
CA VAL A 211 21.74 15.28 10.86
C VAL A 211 21.37 14.94 12.29
N ILE A 212 21.22 13.67 12.57
CA ILE A 212 20.81 13.15 13.89
C ILE A 212 21.94 12.32 14.50
N ASP A 213 22.39 12.72 15.67
CA ASP A 213 23.17 11.85 16.55
C ASP A 213 22.22 10.82 17.20
N GLN A 214 22.43 9.55 16.92
CA GLN A 214 21.53 8.50 17.41
C GLN A 214 21.69 8.26 18.92
N ILE A 215 22.84 8.57 19.51
CA ILE A 215 23.09 8.29 20.92
C ILE A 215 22.15 9.08 21.84
N PRO A 216 22.05 10.43 21.71
CA PRO A 216 21.08 11.20 22.46
C PRO A 216 19.63 10.77 22.20
N LEU A 217 19.28 10.49 20.95
CA LEU A 217 17.93 10.08 20.58
C LEU A 217 17.52 8.76 21.26
N VAL A 218 18.38 7.75 21.18
CA VAL A 218 18.10 6.43 21.80
C VAL A 218 18.06 6.53 23.33
N LYS A 219 18.89 7.38 23.94
CA LYS A 219 18.84 7.65 25.40
C LYS A 219 17.52 8.35 25.77
N GLN A 220 17.10 9.34 25.03
CA GLN A 220 15.82 10.04 25.24
C GLN A 220 14.64 9.06 25.17
N LEU A 221 14.61 8.18 24.14
CA LEU A 221 13.58 7.16 24.02
C LEU A 221 13.61 6.17 25.19
N HIS A 222 14.80 5.75 25.60
CA HIS A 222 14.95 4.90 26.78
C HIS A 222 14.36 5.55 28.03
N GLU A 223 14.68 6.80 28.31
CA GLU A 223 14.14 7.56 29.45
C GLU A 223 12.62 7.71 29.37
N THR A 224 12.08 8.00 28.18
CA THR A 224 10.65 8.15 27.94
C THR A 224 9.86 6.86 28.24
N TYR A 225 10.41 5.70 27.86
CA TYR A 225 9.72 4.42 27.99
C TYR A 225 10.12 3.61 29.23
N ALA A 226 11.17 4.01 29.97
CA ALA A 226 11.59 3.34 31.20
C ALA A 226 10.47 3.21 32.26
N PRO A 227 9.62 4.23 32.51
CA PRO A 227 8.50 4.09 33.45
C PRO A 227 7.50 3.02 33.02
N GLN A 228 7.22 2.88 31.71
CA GLN A 228 6.31 1.87 31.20
C GLN A 228 6.90 0.44 31.35
N ALA A 229 8.20 0.28 31.14
CA ALA A 229 8.89 -0.98 31.39
C ALA A 229 8.93 -1.31 32.90
N ALA A 230 9.18 -0.32 33.77
CA ALA A 230 9.22 -0.49 35.22
C ALA A 230 7.86 -0.82 35.84
N ALA A 231 6.74 -0.46 35.17
CA ALA A 231 5.39 -0.89 35.57
C ALA A 231 5.18 -2.42 35.42
N LYS A 232 6.08 -3.10 34.74
CA LYS A 232 6.18 -4.55 34.61
C LYS A 232 7.53 -5.02 35.17
N PRO A 233 7.71 -6.31 35.47
CA PRO A 233 9.02 -6.86 35.88
C PRO A 233 9.97 -6.98 34.65
N LEU A 234 10.31 -5.85 34.03
CA LEU A 234 11.15 -5.74 32.84
C LEU A 234 12.40 -4.91 33.13
N ALA A 235 13.57 -5.48 32.83
CA ALA A 235 14.80 -4.70 32.70
C ALA A 235 14.81 -4.02 31.33
N PHE A 236 15.08 -2.71 31.31
CA PHE A 236 15.22 -1.96 30.07
C PHE A 236 16.66 -1.43 29.96
N ASN A 237 17.41 -1.97 29.01
CA ASN A 237 18.85 -1.78 28.89
C ASN A 237 19.24 -1.01 27.63
N LEU A 238 20.39 -0.34 27.70
CA LEU A 238 21.06 0.28 26.56
C LEU A 238 22.39 -0.44 26.28
N ASP A 239 22.65 -0.74 25.03
CA ASP A 239 23.91 -1.31 24.55
C ASP A 239 24.35 -0.53 23.29
N ILE A 240 25.07 0.57 23.51
CA ILE A 240 25.36 1.58 22.50
C ILE A 240 26.86 1.63 22.24
N ASP A 241 27.24 1.51 20.96
CA ASP A 241 28.59 1.81 20.51
C ASP A 241 28.84 3.32 20.64
N PRO A 242 29.85 3.75 21.42
CA PRO A 242 30.16 5.17 21.58
C PRO A 242 30.53 5.90 20.28
N GLN A 243 30.93 5.16 19.26
CA GLN A 243 31.32 5.66 17.94
C GLN A 243 30.23 5.49 16.87
N ALA A 244 28.97 5.36 17.26
CA ALA A 244 27.86 5.08 16.33
C ALA A 244 27.76 6.11 15.18
N GLY A 245 28.16 7.37 15.42
CA GLY A 245 28.13 8.44 14.41
C GLY A 245 26.75 9.08 14.27
N SER A 246 26.55 9.84 13.19
CA SER A 246 25.28 10.49 12.89
C SER A 246 24.67 9.94 11.61
N VAL A 247 23.36 10.14 11.42
CA VAL A 247 22.62 9.78 10.21
C VAL A 247 21.89 11.01 9.67
N TYR A 248 21.63 11.07 8.37
CA TYR A 248 20.88 12.14 7.73
C TYR A 248 19.51 11.64 7.30
N VAL A 249 18.52 11.83 8.15
CA VAL A 249 17.16 11.30 7.95
C VAL A 249 16.10 12.21 8.59
N SER A 250 14.81 11.96 8.31
CA SER A 250 13.72 12.59 9.07
C SER A 250 13.72 12.10 10.51
N ARG A 251 13.81 13.03 11.48
CA ARG A 251 13.74 12.74 12.91
C ARG A 251 12.42 12.09 13.27
N LEU A 252 11.32 12.65 12.78
CA LEU A 252 9.97 12.14 13.03
C LEU A 252 9.84 10.66 12.64
N TYR A 253 10.29 10.29 11.44
CA TYR A 253 10.19 8.91 10.97
C TYR A 253 11.08 7.96 11.75
N LEU A 254 12.28 8.40 12.13
CA LEU A 254 13.20 7.59 12.93
C LEU A 254 12.66 7.35 14.35
N GLU A 255 12.15 8.39 15.00
CA GLU A 255 11.55 8.29 16.34
C GLU A 255 10.33 7.38 16.32
N GLU A 256 9.39 7.58 15.40
CA GLU A 256 8.17 6.78 15.27
C GLU A 256 8.47 5.30 14.98
N LEU A 257 9.49 5.00 14.16
CA LEU A 257 9.94 3.63 13.89
C LEU A 257 10.45 2.95 15.16
N LEU A 258 11.32 3.63 15.90
CA LEU A 258 11.87 3.10 17.16
C LEU A 258 10.80 2.96 18.24
N GLN A 259 9.87 3.93 18.36
CA GLN A 259 8.75 3.87 19.29
C GLN A 259 7.87 2.64 19.03
N ASN A 260 7.60 2.32 17.76
CA ASN A 260 6.84 1.13 17.40
C ASN A 260 7.52 -0.16 17.87
N PHE A 261 8.84 -0.26 17.73
CA PHE A 261 9.57 -1.44 18.21
C PHE A 261 9.63 -1.51 19.73
N ILE A 262 9.91 -0.39 20.42
CA ILE A 262 9.99 -0.33 21.88
C ILE A 262 8.63 -0.67 22.51
N THR A 263 7.55 -0.05 22.03
CA THR A 263 6.20 -0.31 22.57
C THR A 263 5.76 -1.75 22.32
N ASN A 264 6.10 -2.34 21.19
CA ASN A 264 5.87 -3.76 20.93
C ASN A 264 6.70 -4.66 21.86
N ALA A 265 7.98 -4.36 22.07
CA ALA A 265 8.81 -5.10 23.00
C ALA A 265 8.26 -5.07 24.44
N ILE A 266 7.86 -3.89 24.95
CA ILE A 266 7.23 -3.74 26.27
C ILE A 266 5.90 -4.51 26.34
N LYS A 267 5.13 -4.48 25.27
CA LYS A 267 3.81 -5.11 25.20
C LYS A 267 3.90 -6.63 25.24
N TYR A 268 4.81 -7.21 24.47
CA TYR A 268 4.93 -8.67 24.27
C TYR A 268 5.96 -9.34 25.16
N THR A 269 6.57 -8.60 26.07
CA THR A 269 7.46 -9.15 27.10
C THR A 269 6.77 -9.03 28.47
N PRO A 270 6.16 -10.11 29.00
CA PRO A 270 5.53 -10.07 30.33
C PRO A 270 6.53 -9.89 31.46
N ARG A 271 7.74 -10.49 31.33
CA ARG A 271 8.87 -10.42 32.27
C ARG A 271 10.17 -10.70 31.54
N GLY A 272 11.26 -10.18 32.01
CA GLY A 272 12.59 -10.35 31.43
C GLY A 272 13.25 -9.03 31.06
N ALA A 273 13.78 -8.92 29.84
CA ALA A 273 14.56 -7.74 29.44
C ALA A 273 14.23 -7.27 28.03
N ILE A 274 14.37 -5.96 27.85
CA ILE A 274 14.40 -5.28 26.56
C ILE A 274 15.73 -4.56 26.44
N THR A 275 16.37 -4.60 25.29
CA THR A 275 17.66 -3.95 25.06
C THR A 275 17.59 -3.15 23.76
N LEU A 276 17.88 -1.84 23.85
CA LEU A 276 18.16 -1.00 22.70
C LEU A 276 19.62 -1.11 22.33
N ILE A 277 19.91 -1.52 21.11
CA ILE A 277 21.27 -1.82 20.65
C ILE A 277 21.59 -0.90 19.48
N VAL A 278 22.72 -0.21 19.55
CA VAL A 278 23.26 0.60 18.44
C VAL A 278 24.65 0.12 18.13
N ARG A 279 24.92 -0.28 16.90
CA ARG A 279 26.22 -0.80 16.44
C ARG A 279 26.67 -0.10 15.19
N ARG A 280 27.89 0.39 15.20
CA ARG A 280 28.56 0.89 14.00
C ARG A 280 29.13 -0.25 13.18
N GLN A 281 28.94 -0.18 11.85
CA GLN A 281 29.49 -1.11 10.87
C GLN A 281 30.07 -0.31 9.72
N GLN A 282 31.38 -0.09 9.71
CA GLN A 282 32.08 0.67 8.66
C GLN A 282 31.35 1.95 8.20
N THR A 283 30.49 1.85 7.17
CA THR A 283 29.75 2.96 6.56
C THR A 283 28.29 3.06 7.03
N HIS A 284 27.84 2.15 7.89
CA HIS A 284 26.45 2.09 8.33
C HIS A 284 26.37 1.94 9.83
N VAL A 285 25.21 2.32 10.38
CA VAL A 285 24.84 2.03 11.76
C VAL A 285 23.62 1.13 11.77
N THR A 286 23.65 0.08 12.58
CA THR A 286 22.50 -0.79 12.82
C THR A 286 21.88 -0.45 14.17
N ILE A 287 20.58 -0.18 14.17
CA ILE A 287 19.79 0.05 15.38
C ILE A 287 18.84 -1.15 15.56
N SER A 288 18.81 -1.71 16.77
CA SER A 288 18.02 -2.89 17.07
C SER A 288 17.29 -2.76 18.40
N VAL A 289 16.08 -3.31 18.47
CA VAL A 289 15.32 -3.51 19.70
C VAL A 289 15.17 -5.01 19.89
N LYS A 290 15.81 -5.52 20.94
CA LYS A 290 15.79 -6.93 21.33
C LYS A 290 14.93 -7.11 22.57
N ASP A 291 14.03 -8.08 22.55
CA ASP A 291 13.21 -8.49 23.68
C ASP A 291 13.40 -9.98 24.02
N THR A 292 13.07 -10.35 25.25
CA THR A 292 13.03 -11.74 25.72
C THR A 292 11.59 -12.25 25.90
N GLY A 293 10.68 -11.70 25.10
CA GLY A 293 9.25 -11.95 25.22
C GLY A 293 8.78 -13.26 24.61
N ILE A 294 7.50 -13.28 24.25
CA ILE A 294 6.83 -14.48 23.71
C ILE A 294 7.39 -14.95 22.36
N GLY A 295 8.12 -14.09 21.65
CA GLY A 295 8.59 -14.38 20.31
C GLY A 295 7.50 -14.53 19.26
N ILE A 296 7.88 -14.82 18.03
CA ILE A 296 7.00 -14.91 16.85
C ILE A 296 7.21 -16.29 16.20
N GLY A 297 6.12 -16.96 15.87
CA GLY A 297 6.14 -18.22 15.13
C GLY A 297 6.63 -18.03 13.69
N LYS A 298 7.26 -19.05 13.11
CA LYS A 298 7.76 -18.99 11.72
C LYS A 298 6.66 -18.72 10.68
N SER A 299 5.44 -19.23 10.90
CA SER A 299 4.29 -19.01 10.05
C SER A 299 3.83 -17.56 10.00
N ASP A 300 4.12 -16.81 11.06
CA ASP A 300 3.62 -15.45 11.25
C ASP A 300 4.64 -14.39 10.77
N LEU A 301 5.95 -14.74 10.74
CA LEU A 301 7.02 -13.80 10.40
C LEU A 301 6.80 -13.06 9.07
N ASN A 302 6.21 -13.70 8.08
CA ASN A 302 5.90 -13.07 6.79
C ASN A 302 4.65 -12.19 6.83
N LYS A 303 3.79 -12.35 7.84
CA LYS A 303 2.49 -11.69 7.95
C LYS A 303 2.46 -10.56 8.99
N ILE A 304 3.43 -10.50 9.92
CA ILE A 304 3.43 -9.51 11.00
C ILE A 304 3.45 -8.05 10.51
N PHE A 305 3.82 -7.82 9.26
CA PHE A 305 3.82 -6.52 8.61
C PHE A 305 2.55 -6.24 7.78
N ASP A 306 1.60 -7.18 7.74
CA ASP A 306 0.33 -6.96 7.06
C ASP A 306 -0.59 -6.08 7.90
N ARG A 307 -1.48 -5.34 7.20
CA ARG A 307 -2.44 -4.44 7.86
C ARG A 307 -3.37 -5.25 8.77
N PHE A 308 -3.56 -4.78 10.01
CA PHE A 308 -4.45 -5.38 11.01
C PHE A 308 -4.09 -6.81 11.41
N TYR A 309 -2.95 -7.32 10.96
CA TYR A 309 -2.53 -8.67 11.30
C TYR A 309 -2.16 -8.78 12.79
N ARG A 310 -2.63 -9.84 13.41
CA ARG A 310 -2.28 -10.24 14.78
C ARG A 310 -2.16 -11.76 14.82
N ALA A 311 -1.04 -12.26 15.35
CA ALA A 311 -0.83 -13.69 15.48
C ALA A 311 -1.96 -14.32 16.33
N GLU A 312 -2.40 -15.53 16.00
CA GLU A 312 -3.51 -16.22 16.66
C GLU A 312 -3.17 -16.78 18.05
N ASP A 313 -1.99 -16.51 18.59
CA ASP A 313 -1.60 -16.91 19.93
C ASP A 313 -2.53 -16.27 20.98
N TYR A 314 -3.02 -17.06 21.94
CA TYR A 314 -3.91 -16.59 23.00
C TYR A 314 -3.30 -15.44 23.83
N ARG A 315 -1.97 -15.41 23.96
CA ARG A 315 -1.23 -14.35 24.66
C ARG A 315 -1.29 -13.01 23.93
N THR A 316 -1.31 -13.04 22.59
CA THR A 316 -1.48 -11.84 21.77
C THR A 316 -2.92 -11.32 21.82
N ARG A 317 -3.91 -12.20 21.97
CA ARG A 317 -5.32 -11.82 22.12
C ARG A 317 -5.59 -11.07 23.43
N GLN A 318 -4.86 -11.37 24.50
CA GLN A 318 -4.99 -10.68 25.80
C GLN A 318 -4.33 -9.29 25.79
N THR A 319 -3.47 -9.00 24.81
CA THR A 319 -2.80 -7.71 24.71
C THR A 319 -3.54 -6.78 23.74
N SER A 320 -3.89 -5.57 24.18
CA SER A 320 -4.51 -4.55 23.34
C SER A 320 -3.58 -4.13 22.20
N GLY A 321 -4.09 -4.03 20.95
CA GLY A 321 -3.30 -3.54 19.82
C GLY A 321 -4.09 -3.50 18.52
N THR A 322 -3.84 -2.47 17.71
CA THR A 322 -4.52 -2.16 16.45
C THR A 322 -4.14 -3.09 15.30
N GLY A 323 -2.99 -3.77 15.37
CA GLY A 323 -2.42 -4.52 14.24
C GLY A 323 -1.82 -3.61 13.15
N LEU A 324 -1.76 -2.29 13.38
CA LEU A 324 -1.19 -1.33 12.41
C LEU A 324 0.27 -0.99 12.70
N GLY A 325 0.77 -1.13 13.94
CA GLY A 325 2.08 -0.63 14.34
C GLY A 325 3.23 -1.17 13.48
N LEU A 326 3.33 -2.48 13.24
CA LEU A 326 4.39 -3.04 12.40
C LEU A 326 4.21 -2.72 10.90
N TYR A 327 2.98 -2.62 10.42
CA TYR A 327 2.72 -2.13 9.06
C TYR A 327 3.21 -0.68 8.89
N ILE A 328 2.92 0.19 9.86
CA ILE A 328 3.41 1.57 9.91
C ILE A 328 4.95 1.58 9.98
N ALA A 329 5.54 0.76 10.85
CA ALA A 329 6.99 0.62 10.95
C ALA A 329 7.63 0.27 9.59
N ARG A 330 7.05 -0.66 8.82
CA ARG A 330 7.51 -1.00 7.47
C ARG A 330 7.43 0.19 6.51
N LYS A 331 6.33 0.97 6.57
CA LYS A 331 6.17 2.18 5.74
C LYS A 331 7.18 3.25 6.11
N LEU A 332 7.43 3.46 7.40
CA LEU A 332 8.44 4.41 7.89
C LEU A 332 9.85 3.98 7.46
N ALA A 333 10.19 2.69 7.57
CA ALA A 333 11.47 2.17 7.11
C ALA A 333 11.67 2.40 5.60
N GLN A 334 10.63 2.19 4.77
CA GLN A 334 10.67 2.49 3.35
C GLN A 334 10.93 3.99 3.07
N LYS A 335 10.36 4.88 3.88
CA LYS A 335 10.60 6.33 3.77
C LYS A 335 11.99 6.76 4.24
N LEU A 336 12.60 5.98 5.13
CA LEU A 336 13.99 6.10 5.57
C LEU A 336 14.98 5.38 4.64
N GLU A 337 14.49 4.83 3.51
CA GLU A 337 15.28 4.07 2.53
C GLU A 337 16.00 2.87 3.14
N THR A 338 15.36 2.23 4.13
CA THR A 338 15.87 1.04 4.80
C THR A 338 14.85 -0.09 4.84
N THR A 339 15.30 -1.27 5.27
CA THR A 339 14.46 -2.46 5.47
C THR A 339 14.54 -2.94 6.91
N ILE A 340 13.42 -3.46 7.42
CA ILE A 340 13.36 -4.06 8.76
C ILE A 340 13.76 -5.52 8.65
N HIS A 341 14.75 -5.90 9.45
CA HIS A 341 15.16 -7.29 9.67
C HIS A 341 14.58 -7.78 10.98
N VAL A 342 13.99 -8.98 10.97
CA VAL A 342 13.40 -9.61 12.16
C VAL A 342 14.03 -10.97 12.37
N THR A 343 14.55 -11.17 13.56
CA THR A 343 14.93 -12.51 14.04
C THR A 343 14.11 -12.83 15.29
N SER A 344 13.38 -13.92 15.25
CA SER A 344 12.53 -14.32 16.37
C SER A 344 12.39 -15.83 16.45
N ARG A 345 12.22 -16.30 17.68
CA ARG A 345 11.88 -17.68 18.00
C ARG A 345 10.81 -17.70 19.09
N LEU A 346 9.77 -18.48 18.88
CA LEU A 346 8.68 -18.62 19.84
C LEU A 346 9.24 -18.97 21.23
N ASN A 347 8.79 -18.25 22.27
CA ASN A 347 9.22 -18.32 23.67
C ASN A 347 10.68 -17.91 23.95
N HIS A 348 11.37 -17.28 22.99
CA HIS A 348 12.75 -16.83 23.16
C HIS A 348 12.93 -15.33 22.85
N GLY A 349 11.84 -14.64 22.52
CA GLY A 349 11.84 -13.23 22.19
C GLY A 349 12.10 -12.93 20.71
N SER A 350 12.23 -11.65 20.42
CA SER A 350 12.42 -11.13 19.07
C SER A 350 13.50 -10.04 19.05
N THR A 351 14.08 -9.82 17.86
CA THR A 351 14.94 -8.69 17.58
C THR A 351 14.49 -8.06 16.28
N PHE A 352 14.08 -6.81 16.37
CA PHE A 352 13.77 -5.97 15.21
C PHE A 352 14.93 -5.03 14.98
N SER A 353 15.44 -4.94 13.76
CA SER A 353 16.61 -4.13 13.42
C SER A 353 16.47 -3.49 12.05
N PHE A 354 17.15 -2.38 11.86
CA PHE A 354 17.32 -1.72 10.56
C PHE A 354 18.67 -1.03 10.51
N THR A 355 19.13 -0.68 9.32
CA THR A 355 20.46 -0.15 9.07
C THR A 355 20.36 1.16 8.28
N LEU A 356 21.07 2.18 8.73
CA LEU A 356 21.12 3.49 8.07
C LEU A 356 22.56 3.84 7.70
N PRO A 357 22.80 4.56 6.58
CA PRO A 357 24.13 5.07 6.24
C PRO A 357 24.58 6.12 7.25
N ILE A 358 25.88 6.06 7.62
CA ILE A 358 26.49 7.10 8.47
C ILE A 358 26.71 8.34 7.62
N TYR A 359 26.30 9.49 8.17
CA TYR A 359 26.57 10.80 7.60
C TYR A 359 27.96 11.25 8.03
N HIS A 360 28.79 11.63 7.06
CA HIS A 360 30.19 12.08 7.25
C HIS A 360 30.34 13.59 7.11
#